data_5be90e06ff833ce88098611a5722f375
#
_entry.id   5be90e06ff833ce88098611a5722f375
#
_cell.length_a   1.000
_cell.length_b   1.000
_cell.length_c   1.000
_cell.angle_alpha   90.00
_cell.angle_beta   90.00
_cell.angle_gamma   90.00
#
_symmetry.space_group_name_H-M   'P 1'
#
loop_
_entity.id
_entity.type
_entity.pdbx_description
1 polymer ?
#
loop_
_entity_poly.entity_id
_entity_poly.type
_entity_poly.pdbx_seq_one_letter_code
_entity_poly.pdbx_strand_id
1 'polypeptide(L)'
;MKKNVIISLADSNYFELLNELIDSIKSFEKSKDTAICILDAGLSEQQRDILSRKVDEIKSAEWDIDVPAFKVKGREGLKSQVSRAFLPKYFPNYEKYLWIDCDAWVNDWNSVELYFKACENGKLGITQTLGPGYKIMSKVNWLFGKVAIIKSQNFKHAIKSKIGINKARKLAFAPHINIGVFSLEKNSPGWGSWQKNLEQTLKSGNIFGSEGLAINMSVYIDDLETEFLPLNCNWITSNLLPKFDEVKNTFVEPYLPNYEIGIMHLAAGIWDGNKDMRLHKEVKIDIKTIQQKILSKSLRFGH
;
A
#
# COMPACT_ATOMS: atom_id res chain seq x y z
N MET A 1 -11.81 24.58 -5.59
CA MET A 1 -12.20 23.18 -5.32
C MET A 1 -10.93 22.33 -5.44
N LYS A 2 -10.64 21.50 -4.46
CA LYS A 2 -9.45 20.63 -4.48
C LYS A 2 -9.63 19.60 -5.59
N LYS A 3 -8.61 19.43 -6.45
CA LYS A 3 -8.65 18.51 -7.60
C LYS A 3 -8.08 17.13 -7.24
N ASN A 4 -7.11 17.11 -6.34
CA ASN A 4 -6.40 15.94 -5.89
C ASN A 4 -6.98 15.45 -4.56
N VAL A 5 -7.01 14.14 -4.36
CA VAL A 5 -7.48 13.53 -3.12
C VAL A 5 -6.54 12.41 -2.67
N ILE A 6 -6.22 12.41 -1.37
CA ILE A 6 -5.60 11.27 -0.69
C ILE A 6 -6.71 10.49 0.00
N ILE A 7 -6.73 9.17 -0.20
CA ILE A 7 -7.77 8.30 0.35
C ILE A 7 -7.10 7.19 1.14
N SER A 8 -7.68 6.88 2.29
CA SER A 8 -7.32 5.72 3.10
C SER A 8 -8.56 5.02 3.64
N LEU A 9 -8.35 3.87 4.27
CA LEU A 9 -9.42 3.10 4.91
C LEU A 9 -8.94 2.51 6.23
N ALA A 10 -9.80 2.51 7.24
CA ALA A 10 -9.58 1.75 8.46
C ALA A 10 -10.89 1.20 9.05
N ASP A 11 -10.74 0.17 9.87
CA ASP A 11 -11.70 -0.22 10.90
C ASP A 11 -11.26 0.35 12.27
N SER A 12 -12.03 0.05 13.31
CA SER A 12 -11.75 0.54 14.66
C SER A 12 -10.40 0.10 15.24
N ASN A 13 -9.86 -1.04 14.79
CA ASN A 13 -8.57 -1.54 15.28
C ASN A 13 -7.38 -0.73 14.71
N TYR A 14 -7.54 -0.20 13.52
CA TYR A 14 -6.50 0.57 12.81
C TYR A 14 -6.71 2.09 12.90
N PHE A 15 -7.67 2.56 13.72
CA PHE A 15 -7.97 3.97 13.88
C PHE A 15 -6.76 4.82 14.27
N GLU A 16 -5.95 4.38 15.22
CA GLU A 16 -4.75 5.12 15.66
C GLU A 16 -3.77 5.35 14.50
N LEU A 17 -3.50 4.32 13.69
CA LEU A 17 -2.63 4.43 12.53
C LEU A 17 -3.21 5.36 11.46
N LEU A 18 -4.52 5.25 11.19
CA LEU A 18 -5.19 6.17 10.28
C LEU A 18 -5.09 7.61 10.75
N ASN A 19 -5.27 7.86 12.05
CA ASN A 19 -5.15 9.19 12.62
C ASN A 19 -3.71 9.74 12.50
N GLU A 20 -2.70 8.90 12.72
CA GLU A 20 -1.29 9.24 12.50
C GLU A 20 -0.97 9.53 11.04
N LEU A 21 -1.51 8.76 10.09
CA LEU A 21 -1.40 9.05 8.66
C LEU A 21 -1.96 10.43 8.33
N ILE A 22 -3.19 10.74 8.81
CA ILE A 22 -3.83 12.04 8.58
C ILE A 22 -2.99 13.17 9.18
N ASP A 23 -2.48 13.01 10.40
CA ASP A 23 -1.66 14.01 11.06
C ASP A 23 -0.31 14.20 10.33
N SER A 24 0.29 13.14 9.79
CA SER A 24 1.49 13.23 8.95
C SER A 24 1.24 14.02 7.67
N ILE A 25 0.13 13.79 6.98
CA ILE A 25 -0.27 14.53 5.78
C ILE A 25 -0.46 16.01 6.14
N LYS A 26 -1.18 16.30 7.21
CA LYS A 26 -1.51 17.67 7.63
C LYS A 26 -0.32 18.46 8.19
N SER A 27 0.78 17.79 8.54
CA SER A 27 2.01 18.48 8.96
C SER A 27 2.67 19.27 7.84
N PHE A 28 2.32 19.00 6.57
CA PHE A 28 2.84 19.72 5.41
C PHE A 28 1.92 20.86 4.98
N GLU A 29 2.44 22.06 4.83
CA GLU A 29 1.68 23.23 4.34
C GLU A 29 1.03 22.98 2.97
N LYS A 30 1.76 22.31 2.08
CA LYS A 30 1.29 21.92 0.74
C LYS A 30 0.07 20.99 0.73
N SER A 31 -0.22 20.31 1.84
CA SER A 31 -1.39 19.41 1.93
C SER A 31 -2.72 20.15 1.88
N LYS A 32 -2.74 21.47 2.12
CA LYS A 32 -3.97 22.28 2.13
C LYS A 32 -4.72 22.25 0.80
N ASP A 33 -4.01 22.07 -0.31
CA ASP A 33 -4.58 22.00 -1.66
C ASP A 33 -5.04 20.59 -2.06
N THR A 34 -4.83 19.60 -1.19
CA THR A 34 -5.20 18.20 -1.41
C THR A 34 -6.31 17.80 -0.44
N ALA A 35 -7.36 17.17 -0.93
CA ALA A 35 -8.41 16.63 -0.08
C ALA A 35 -7.94 15.37 0.63
N ILE A 36 -8.47 15.12 1.82
CA ILE A 36 -8.30 13.87 2.55
C ILE A 36 -9.67 13.26 2.73
N CYS A 37 -9.86 12.06 2.18
CA CYS A 37 -11.13 11.32 2.27
C CYS A 37 -10.90 9.94 2.88
N ILE A 38 -11.87 9.46 3.64
CA ILE A 38 -11.76 8.18 4.35
C ILE A 38 -12.89 7.24 3.95
N LEU A 39 -12.55 5.99 3.68
CA LEU A 39 -13.49 4.89 3.65
C LEU A 39 -13.55 4.23 5.04
N ASP A 40 -14.73 4.23 5.62
CA ASP A 40 -15.01 3.64 6.92
C ASP A 40 -15.38 2.17 6.74
N ALA A 41 -14.55 1.27 7.27
CA ALA A 41 -14.78 -0.18 7.26
C ALA A 41 -15.19 -0.73 8.64
N GLY A 42 -15.68 0.10 9.53
CA GLY A 42 -16.13 -0.28 10.87
C GLY A 42 -15.50 0.56 11.99
N LEU A 43 -15.40 1.86 11.79
CA LEU A 43 -15.04 2.82 12.84
C LEU A 43 -16.18 2.95 13.85
N SER A 44 -15.85 3.22 15.11
CA SER A 44 -16.86 3.61 16.11
C SER A 44 -17.38 5.03 15.84
N GLU A 45 -18.55 5.38 16.36
CA GLU A 45 -19.11 6.74 16.25
C GLU A 45 -18.13 7.79 16.77
N GLN A 46 -17.52 7.55 17.93
CA GLN A 46 -16.53 8.45 18.51
C GLN A 46 -15.30 8.64 17.60
N GLN A 47 -14.78 7.57 17.02
CA GLN A 47 -13.65 7.63 16.09
C GLN A 47 -14.03 8.41 14.83
N ARG A 48 -15.22 8.19 14.31
CA ARG A 48 -15.78 8.88 13.18
C ARG A 48 -15.94 10.39 13.43
N ASP A 49 -16.41 10.78 14.62
CA ASP A 49 -16.53 12.19 15.04
C ASP A 49 -15.15 12.86 15.11
N ILE A 50 -14.14 12.17 15.63
CA ILE A 50 -12.76 12.69 15.65
C ILE A 50 -12.25 12.95 14.24
N LEU A 51 -12.43 11.98 13.33
CA LEU A 51 -11.96 12.09 11.95
C LEU A 51 -12.71 13.14 11.15
N SER A 52 -14.03 13.30 11.36
CA SER A 52 -14.86 14.30 10.64
C SER A 52 -14.37 15.73 10.80
N ARG A 53 -13.65 16.02 11.88
CA ARG A 53 -13.01 17.33 12.14
C ARG A 53 -11.67 17.50 11.44
N LYS A 54 -11.10 16.41 10.90
CA LYS A 54 -9.76 16.39 10.33
C LYS A 54 -9.74 16.18 8.82
N VAL A 55 -10.80 15.62 8.23
CA VAL A 55 -10.83 15.21 6.83
C VAL A 55 -11.97 15.88 6.07
N ASP A 56 -11.90 15.87 4.74
CA ASP A 56 -12.88 16.53 3.89
C ASP A 56 -14.18 15.69 3.76
N GLU A 57 -14.06 14.34 3.70
CA GLU A 57 -15.22 13.46 3.50
C GLU A 57 -14.97 12.07 4.13
N ILE A 58 -16.02 11.46 4.70
CA ILE A 58 -16.01 10.06 5.18
C ILE A 58 -17.18 9.33 4.56
N LYS A 59 -16.93 8.18 3.94
CA LYS A 59 -17.97 7.29 3.38
C LYS A 59 -17.79 5.87 3.87
N SER A 60 -18.90 5.16 4.04
CA SER A 60 -18.85 3.74 4.41
C SER A 60 -18.31 2.91 3.25
N ALA A 61 -17.35 2.05 3.53
CA ALA A 61 -16.84 1.09 2.57
C ALA A 61 -17.87 -0.03 2.33
N GLU A 62 -18.02 -0.45 1.09
CA GLU A 62 -18.92 -1.51 0.66
C GLU A 62 -18.13 -2.72 0.14
N TRP A 63 -18.84 -3.84 -0.02
CA TRP A 63 -18.36 -4.97 -0.79
C TRP A 63 -18.69 -4.73 -2.27
N ASP A 64 -17.83 -3.97 -2.97
CA ASP A 64 -18.05 -3.58 -4.38
C ASP A 64 -18.06 -4.75 -5.36
N ILE A 65 -17.59 -5.91 -4.92
CA ILE A 65 -17.64 -7.17 -5.66
C ILE A 65 -18.30 -8.20 -4.75
N ASP A 66 -19.16 -9.03 -5.32
CA ASP A 66 -19.79 -10.12 -4.57
C ASP A 66 -18.74 -11.12 -4.07
N VAL A 67 -18.61 -11.20 -2.77
CA VAL A 67 -17.65 -12.09 -2.09
C VAL A 67 -18.42 -13.05 -1.20
N PRO A 68 -18.29 -14.35 -1.41
CA PRO A 68 -18.99 -15.35 -0.59
C PRO A 68 -18.72 -15.17 0.90
N ALA A 69 -19.75 -15.21 1.74
CA ALA A 69 -19.66 -14.96 3.18
C ALA A 69 -18.60 -15.82 3.90
N PHE A 70 -18.41 -17.08 3.46
CA PHE A 70 -17.38 -17.96 4.03
C PHE A 70 -15.95 -17.46 3.81
N LYS A 71 -15.70 -16.58 2.81
CA LYS A 71 -14.39 -15.93 2.58
C LYS A 71 -14.20 -14.71 3.48
N VAL A 72 -15.27 -14.00 3.78
CA VAL A 72 -15.24 -12.78 4.63
C VAL A 72 -14.96 -13.14 6.09
N LYS A 73 -15.64 -14.14 6.63
CA LYS A 73 -15.50 -14.60 8.02
C LYS A 73 -15.63 -13.49 9.06
N GLY A 74 -16.56 -12.54 8.84
CA GLY A 74 -16.81 -11.42 9.75
C GLY A 74 -15.69 -10.34 9.79
N ARG A 75 -14.73 -10.37 8.87
CA ARG A 75 -13.63 -9.40 8.83
C ARG A 75 -13.97 -8.24 7.90
N GLU A 76 -14.65 -7.23 8.43
CA GLU A 76 -15.10 -6.06 7.66
C GLU A 76 -13.95 -5.22 7.09
N GLY A 77 -12.81 -5.15 7.77
CA GLY A 77 -11.61 -4.48 7.26
C GLY A 77 -11.12 -5.02 5.92
N LEU A 78 -11.53 -6.26 5.52
CA LEU A 78 -11.22 -6.79 4.18
C LEU A 78 -11.96 -6.07 3.05
N LYS A 79 -12.93 -5.19 3.33
CA LYS A 79 -13.51 -4.29 2.34
C LYS A 79 -12.42 -3.46 1.64
N SER A 80 -11.34 -3.10 2.36
CA SER A 80 -10.17 -2.43 1.77
C SER A 80 -9.59 -3.16 0.55
N GLN A 81 -9.68 -4.48 0.55
CA GLN A 81 -9.16 -5.33 -0.54
C GLN A 81 -10.05 -5.32 -1.79
N VAL A 82 -11.22 -4.72 -1.71
CA VAL A 82 -12.19 -4.65 -2.81
C VAL A 82 -12.46 -3.19 -3.20
N SER A 83 -12.76 -2.34 -2.20
CA SER A 83 -13.24 -0.97 -2.42
C SER A 83 -12.20 -0.04 -3.07
N ARG A 84 -10.90 -0.28 -2.85
CA ARG A 84 -9.86 0.59 -3.42
C ARG A 84 -9.78 0.57 -4.95
N ALA A 85 -10.32 -0.44 -5.61
CA ALA A 85 -10.47 -0.45 -7.07
C ALA A 85 -11.66 0.40 -7.57
N PHE A 86 -12.46 0.97 -6.66
CA PHE A 86 -13.70 1.71 -6.96
C PHE A 86 -13.69 3.15 -6.42
N LEU A 87 -12.52 3.73 -6.12
CA LEU A 87 -12.43 5.06 -5.50
C LEU A 87 -13.23 6.17 -6.22
N PRO A 88 -13.28 6.24 -7.58
CA PRO A 88 -14.11 7.23 -8.26
C PRO A 88 -15.63 7.09 -8.03
N LYS A 89 -16.13 5.90 -7.67
CA LYS A 89 -17.52 5.66 -7.26
C LYS A 89 -17.82 6.37 -5.93
N TYR A 90 -16.89 6.24 -4.97
CA TYR A 90 -17.05 6.83 -3.64
C TYR A 90 -16.87 8.35 -3.64
N PHE A 91 -15.86 8.83 -4.35
CA PHE A 91 -15.47 10.25 -4.34
C PHE A 91 -15.40 10.83 -5.75
N PRO A 92 -16.55 11.03 -6.43
CA PRO A 92 -16.59 11.35 -7.86
C PRO A 92 -16.11 12.77 -8.22
N ASN A 93 -15.84 13.63 -7.24
CA ASN A 93 -15.59 15.07 -7.46
C ASN A 93 -14.11 15.41 -7.66
N TYR A 94 -13.21 14.42 -7.64
CA TYR A 94 -11.77 14.62 -7.78
C TYR A 94 -11.26 14.18 -9.15
N GLU A 95 -10.11 14.72 -9.55
CA GLU A 95 -9.46 14.39 -10.83
C GLU A 95 -8.37 13.31 -10.65
N LYS A 96 -7.57 13.40 -9.57
CA LYS A 96 -6.48 12.48 -9.25
C LYS A 96 -6.65 11.87 -7.86
N TYR A 97 -6.45 10.59 -7.78
CA TYR A 97 -6.61 9.79 -6.57
C TYR A 97 -5.26 9.23 -6.16
N LEU A 98 -4.89 9.44 -4.91
CA LEU A 98 -3.76 8.79 -4.26
C LEU A 98 -4.29 7.95 -3.11
N TRP A 99 -4.12 6.66 -3.18
CA TRP A 99 -4.38 5.75 -2.07
C TRP A 99 -3.13 5.61 -1.21
N ILE A 100 -3.30 5.65 0.11
CA ILE A 100 -2.26 5.33 1.10
C ILE A 100 -2.88 4.42 2.15
N ASP A 101 -2.33 3.21 2.35
CA ASP A 101 -2.78 2.31 3.41
C ASP A 101 -2.64 2.98 4.78
N CYS A 102 -3.59 2.73 5.69
CA CYS A 102 -3.62 3.39 7.00
C CYS A 102 -2.43 3.03 7.92
N ASP A 103 -1.70 1.94 7.63
CA ASP A 103 -0.46 1.58 8.31
C ASP A 103 0.79 2.18 7.63
N ALA A 104 0.60 3.26 6.87
CA ALA A 104 1.68 4.08 6.32
C ALA A 104 1.55 5.54 6.79
N TRP A 105 2.61 6.33 6.63
CA TRP A 105 2.60 7.76 6.91
C TRP A 105 3.57 8.51 6.00
N VAL A 106 3.30 9.79 5.76
CA VAL A 106 4.07 10.64 4.85
C VAL A 106 5.20 11.31 5.62
N ASN A 107 6.45 11.03 5.20
CA ASN A 107 7.65 11.63 5.76
C ASN A 107 8.23 12.74 4.87
N ASP A 108 8.00 12.66 3.55
CA ASP A 108 8.38 13.71 2.60
C ASP A 108 7.27 13.92 1.57
N TRP A 109 6.82 15.18 1.47
CA TRP A 109 5.73 15.57 0.56
C TRP A 109 6.06 15.40 -0.93
N ASN A 110 7.34 15.44 -1.31
CA ASN A 110 7.74 15.22 -2.70
C ASN A 110 7.24 13.87 -3.23
N SER A 111 7.16 12.85 -2.39
CA SER A 111 6.61 11.55 -2.79
C SER A 111 5.14 11.62 -3.15
N VAL A 112 4.34 12.43 -2.43
CA VAL A 112 2.93 12.68 -2.76
C VAL A 112 2.80 13.39 -4.12
N GLU A 113 3.63 14.41 -4.36
CA GLU A 113 3.66 15.12 -5.64
C GLU A 113 4.07 14.20 -6.79
N LEU A 114 5.04 13.31 -6.56
CA LEU A 114 5.46 12.31 -7.55
C LEU A 114 4.32 11.35 -7.91
N TYR A 115 3.54 10.88 -6.93
CA TYR A 115 2.36 10.05 -7.21
C TYR A 115 1.32 10.77 -8.06
N PHE A 116 0.99 12.03 -7.74
CA PHE A 116 0.05 12.82 -8.55
C PHE A 116 0.57 13.11 -9.96
N LYS A 117 1.88 13.21 -10.14
CA LYS A 117 2.50 13.34 -11.46
C LYS A 117 2.53 12.01 -12.21
N ALA A 118 2.81 10.92 -11.53
CA ALA A 118 2.93 9.59 -12.12
C ALA A 118 1.62 9.08 -12.72
N CYS A 119 0.47 9.51 -12.19
CA CYS A 119 -0.83 9.09 -12.71
C CYS A 119 -1.32 9.90 -13.93
N GLU A 120 -0.60 10.93 -14.37
CA GLU A 120 -0.98 11.74 -15.51
C GLU A 120 -1.09 10.92 -16.79
N ASN A 121 -1.98 11.33 -17.68
CA ASN A 121 -2.33 10.63 -18.93
C ASN A 121 -2.92 9.23 -18.70
N GLY A 122 -3.59 9.01 -17.59
CA GLY A 122 -4.28 7.77 -17.27
C GLY A 122 -3.40 6.63 -16.79
N LYS A 123 -2.10 6.88 -16.56
CA LYS A 123 -1.15 5.88 -16.07
C LYS A 123 -1.42 5.47 -14.63
N LEU A 124 -0.99 4.27 -14.27
CA LEU A 124 -0.90 3.85 -12.87
C LEU A 124 0.43 4.32 -12.27
N GLY A 125 0.39 5.20 -11.27
CA GLY A 125 1.57 5.54 -10.47
C GLY A 125 1.73 4.57 -9.31
N ILE A 126 2.86 3.83 -9.23
CA ILE A 126 3.04 2.78 -8.22
C ILE A 126 4.52 2.43 -8.02
N THR A 127 4.85 1.73 -6.92
CA THR A 127 6.20 1.19 -6.69
C THR A 127 6.24 -0.32 -6.86
N GLN A 128 7.37 -0.83 -7.34
CA GLN A 128 7.67 -2.26 -7.29
C GLN A 128 8.31 -2.62 -5.95
N THR A 129 8.03 -3.84 -5.47
CA THR A 129 8.70 -4.41 -4.28
C THR A 129 10.04 -5.05 -4.70
N LEU A 130 10.89 -4.23 -5.30
CA LEU A 130 12.20 -4.63 -5.79
C LEU A 130 13.20 -3.50 -5.53
N GLY A 131 14.29 -3.81 -4.84
CA GLY A 131 15.32 -2.83 -4.58
C GLY A 131 16.52 -3.41 -3.83
N PRO A 132 17.62 -2.64 -3.72
CA PRO A 132 18.79 -3.06 -2.98
C PRO A 132 18.45 -3.42 -1.53
N GLY A 133 18.85 -4.61 -1.11
CA GLY A 133 18.61 -5.09 0.26
C GLY A 133 17.21 -5.62 0.57
N TYR A 134 16.23 -5.46 -0.32
CA TYR A 134 14.92 -6.07 -0.13
C TYR A 134 14.99 -7.59 -0.24
N LYS A 135 14.16 -8.28 0.53
CA LYS A 135 14.05 -9.75 0.46
C LYS A 135 13.65 -10.17 -0.94
N ILE A 136 14.34 -11.15 -1.49
CA ILE A 136 14.02 -11.72 -2.80
C ILE A 136 12.65 -12.40 -2.72
N MET A 137 11.67 -11.87 -3.46
CA MET A 137 10.30 -12.35 -3.48
C MET A 137 10.11 -13.59 -4.37
N SER A 138 11.08 -13.89 -5.22
CA SER A 138 11.08 -15.06 -6.12
C SER A 138 12.29 -15.94 -5.86
N LYS A 139 12.05 -17.24 -5.72
CA LYS A 139 13.12 -18.26 -5.50
C LYS A 139 12.97 -19.37 -6.53
N VAL A 140 14.12 -19.85 -7.03
CA VAL A 140 14.20 -21.03 -7.87
C VAL A 140 14.91 -22.12 -7.08
N ASN A 141 14.22 -23.24 -6.85
CA ASN A 141 14.81 -24.43 -6.23
C ASN A 141 15.00 -25.49 -7.31
N TRP A 142 16.19 -26.02 -7.44
CA TRP A 142 16.49 -27.10 -8.37
C TRP A 142 16.20 -28.46 -7.70
N LEU A 143 15.38 -29.28 -8.36
CA LEU A 143 15.14 -30.66 -7.98
C LEU A 143 16.01 -31.56 -8.85
N PHE A 144 16.86 -32.37 -8.21
CA PHE A 144 17.83 -33.25 -8.88
C PHE A 144 18.74 -32.55 -9.92
N GLY A 145 18.97 -31.23 -9.74
CA GLY A 145 19.79 -30.43 -10.65
C GLY A 145 19.20 -30.21 -12.05
N LYS A 146 18.00 -30.72 -12.34
CA LYS A 146 17.38 -30.71 -13.69
C LYS A 146 16.03 -30.00 -13.76
N VAL A 147 15.24 -30.01 -12.69
CA VAL A 147 13.90 -29.43 -12.69
C VAL A 147 13.88 -28.21 -11.75
N ALA A 148 13.46 -27.07 -12.30
CA ALA A 148 13.30 -25.84 -11.51
C ALA A 148 11.91 -25.74 -10.91
N ILE A 149 11.84 -25.57 -9.58
CA ILE A 149 10.61 -25.23 -8.87
C ILE A 149 10.65 -23.73 -8.56
N ILE A 150 9.75 -22.97 -9.16
CA ILE A 150 9.64 -21.55 -8.94
C ILE A 150 8.70 -21.29 -7.76
N LYS A 151 9.17 -20.49 -6.81
CA LYS A 151 8.39 -19.98 -5.70
C LYS A 151 8.40 -18.45 -5.76
N SER A 152 7.30 -17.85 -6.16
CA SER A 152 7.09 -16.40 -6.06
C SER A 152 5.70 -16.11 -5.50
N GLN A 153 5.53 -14.92 -4.92
CA GLN A 153 4.24 -14.51 -4.39
C GLN A 153 3.18 -14.43 -5.50
N ASN A 154 3.52 -13.79 -6.62
CA ASN A 154 2.64 -13.69 -7.77
C ASN A 154 2.24 -15.08 -8.31
N PHE A 155 3.20 -15.99 -8.48
CA PHE A 155 2.91 -17.36 -8.96
C PHE A 155 2.00 -18.11 -7.98
N LYS A 156 2.30 -18.06 -6.67
CA LYS A 156 1.48 -18.71 -5.63
C LYS A 156 0.03 -18.25 -5.67
N HIS A 157 -0.19 -16.93 -5.74
CA HIS A 157 -1.55 -16.36 -5.80
C HIS A 157 -2.23 -16.68 -7.13
N ALA A 158 -1.50 -16.63 -8.25
CA ALA A 158 -2.02 -16.97 -9.58
C ALA A 158 -2.55 -18.42 -9.67
N ILE A 159 -1.78 -19.38 -9.16
CA ILE A 159 -2.21 -20.79 -9.09
C ILE A 159 -3.44 -20.93 -8.20
N LYS A 160 -3.44 -20.29 -7.02
CA LYS A 160 -4.56 -20.36 -6.07
C LYS A 160 -5.83 -19.73 -6.62
N SER A 161 -5.71 -18.66 -7.38
CA SER A 161 -6.84 -17.98 -8.04
C SER A 161 -7.27 -18.63 -9.36
N LYS A 162 -6.60 -19.71 -9.78
CA LYS A 162 -6.92 -20.50 -11.00
C LYS A 162 -7.00 -19.65 -12.26
N ILE A 163 -6.14 -18.62 -12.40
CA ILE A 163 -6.14 -17.73 -13.58
C ILE A 163 -5.55 -18.36 -14.84
N GLY A 164 -5.08 -19.60 -14.77
CA GLY A 164 -4.44 -20.35 -15.86
C GLY A 164 -2.92 -20.34 -15.79
N ILE A 165 -2.32 -21.49 -16.15
CA ILE A 165 -0.87 -21.72 -15.98
C ILE A 165 -0.01 -20.76 -16.81
N ASN A 166 -0.47 -20.37 -18.00
CA ASN A 166 0.29 -19.47 -18.87
C ASN A 166 0.40 -18.06 -18.25
N LYS A 167 -0.70 -17.52 -17.71
CA LYS A 167 -0.68 -16.25 -16.98
C LYS A 167 0.18 -16.36 -15.71
N ALA A 168 0.02 -17.46 -14.96
CA ALA A 168 0.82 -17.69 -13.76
C ALA A 168 2.34 -17.71 -14.06
N ARG A 169 2.75 -18.33 -15.17
CA ARG A 169 4.17 -18.36 -15.61
C ARG A 169 4.68 -16.98 -15.98
N LYS A 170 3.92 -16.15 -16.69
CA LYS A 170 4.28 -14.75 -16.97
C LYS A 170 4.52 -13.96 -15.69
N LEU A 171 3.66 -14.13 -14.69
CA LEU A 171 3.75 -13.44 -13.42
C LEU A 171 4.83 -14.00 -12.47
N ALA A 172 5.36 -15.18 -12.73
CA ALA A 172 6.27 -15.88 -11.80
C ALA A 172 7.53 -15.09 -11.48
N PHE A 173 8.08 -14.38 -12.45
CA PHE A 173 9.31 -13.58 -12.35
C PHE A 173 9.05 -12.07 -12.42
N ALA A 174 7.80 -11.64 -12.65
CA ALA A 174 7.45 -10.24 -12.62
C ALA A 174 7.71 -9.66 -11.22
N PRO A 175 8.34 -8.49 -11.10
CA PRO A 175 8.50 -7.81 -9.82
C PRO A 175 7.14 -7.65 -9.13
N HIS A 176 7.05 -8.05 -7.87
CA HIS A 176 5.80 -7.89 -7.14
C HIS A 176 5.50 -6.41 -6.92
N ILE A 177 4.26 -6.01 -7.16
CA ILE A 177 3.77 -4.66 -6.94
C ILE A 177 3.02 -4.64 -5.60
N ASN A 178 3.38 -3.73 -4.71
CA ASN A 178 2.66 -3.48 -3.48
C ASN A 178 1.67 -2.33 -3.70
N ILE A 179 0.41 -2.57 -3.42
CA ILE A 179 -0.70 -1.64 -3.64
C ILE A 179 -1.08 -0.82 -2.41
N GLY A 180 -0.24 -0.80 -1.39
CA GLY A 180 -0.47 0.03 -0.22
C GLY A 180 -0.34 1.52 -0.50
N VAL A 181 0.35 1.89 -1.59
CA VAL A 181 0.38 3.26 -2.11
C VAL A 181 0.32 3.22 -3.64
N PHE A 182 -0.67 3.87 -4.23
CA PHE A 182 -0.81 4.00 -5.68
C PHE A 182 -1.61 5.25 -6.06
N SER A 183 -1.47 5.69 -7.30
CA SER A 183 -2.25 6.80 -7.85
C SER A 183 -2.83 6.49 -9.22
N LEU A 184 -4.03 7.02 -9.48
CA LEU A 184 -4.72 6.95 -10.77
C LEU A 184 -5.54 8.21 -11.00
N GLU A 185 -5.69 8.62 -12.26
CA GLU A 185 -6.67 9.65 -12.64
C GLU A 185 -8.10 9.08 -12.66
N LYS A 186 -9.09 9.95 -12.48
CA LYS A 186 -10.52 9.60 -12.47
C LYS A 186 -10.94 8.73 -13.64
N ASN A 187 -10.50 9.09 -14.83
CA ASN A 187 -10.91 8.45 -16.09
C ASN A 187 -9.88 7.43 -16.60
N SER A 188 -8.93 7.00 -15.74
CA SER A 188 -7.94 6.01 -16.12
C SER A 188 -8.58 4.68 -16.52
N PRO A 189 -8.14 4.05 -17.62
CA PRO A 189 -8.56 2.70 -17.98
C PRO A 189 -8.11 1.66 -16.93
N GLY A 190 -7.16 2.03 -16.07
CA GLY A 190 -6.65 1.19 -15.00
C GLY A 190 -7.73 0.71 -14.03
N TRP A 191 -8.74 1.54 -13.74
CA TRP A 191 -9.85 1.13 -12.88
C TRP A 191 -10.59 -0.08 -13.45
N GLY A 192 -10.99 -0.02 -14.73
CA GLY A 192 -11.72 -1.11 -15.37
C GLY A 192 -10.90 -2.40 -15.52
N SER A 193 -9.61 -2.30 -15.87
CA SER A 193 -8.72 -3.46 -15.92
C SER A 193 -8.56 -4.09 -14.53
N TRP A 194 -8.35 -3.28 -13.50
CA TRP A 194 -8.21 -3.77 -12.12
C TRP A 194 -9.47 -4.46 -11.61
N GLN A 195 -10.63 -3.82 -11.76
CA GLN A 195 -11.94 -4.38 -11.37
C GLN A 195 -12.20 -5.74 -12.03
N LYS A 196 -12.03 -5.84 -13.35
CA LYS A 196 -12.17 -7.09 -14.12
C LYS A 196 -11.25 -8.19 -13.59
N ASN A 197 -9.98 -7.87 -13.34
CA ASN A 197 -9.01 -8.84 -12.84
C ASN A 197 -9.31 -9.22 -11.38
N LEU A 198 -9.80 -8.29 -10.57
CA LEU A 198 -10.18 -8.54 -9.18
C LEU A 198 -11.38 -9.50 -9.11
N GLU A 199 -12.41 -9.30 -9.93
CA GLU A 199 -13.52 -10.26 -10.06
C GLU A 199 -13.03 -11.65 -10.46
N GLN A 200 -12.13 -11.73 -11.46
CA GLN A 200 -11.57 -13.01 -11.90
C GLN A 200 -10.81 -13.72 -10.77
N THR A 201 -9.96 -13.00 -10.05
CA THR A 201 -9.11 -13.59 -9.00
C THR A 201 -9.91 -13.99 -7.76
N LEU A 202 -10.97 -13.25 -7.42
CA LEU A 202 -11.83 -13.54 -6.27
C LEU A 202 -12.73 -14.77 -6.47
N LYS A 203 -13.01 -15.20 -7.68
CA LYS A 203 -13.81 -16.42 -7.94
C LYS A 203 -13.24 -17.65 -7.21
N SER A 204 -11.93 -17.83 -7.25
CA SER A 204 -11.25 -18.99 -6.64
C SER A 204 -10.24 -18.61 -5.56
N GLY A 205 -9.62 -17.41 -5.63
CA GLY A 205 -8.61 -16.92 -4.68
C GLY A 205 -9.20 -16.51 -3.33
N ASN A 206 -8.30 -16.29 -2.37
CA ASN A 206 -8.68 -15.65 -1.10
C ASN A 206 -8.80 -14.14 -1.33
N ILE A 207 -9.60 -13.46 -0.50
CA ILE A 207 -9.71 -11.99 -0.56
C ILE A 207 -8.31 -11.37 -0.41
N PHE A 208 -7.62 -11.69 0.67
CA PHE A 208 -6.23 -11.28 0.86
C PHE A 208 -5.31 -11.94 -0.18
N GLY A 209 -4.66 -11.12 -0.98
CA GLY A 209 -3.75 -11.52 -2.06
C GLY A 209 -4.38 -11.59 -3.46
N SER A 210 -5.71 -11.67 -3.59
CA SER A 210 -6.39 -11.59 -4.89
C SER A 210 -6.30 -10.19 -5.48
N GLU A 211 -6.41 -9.18 -4.66
CA GLU A 211 -6.32 -7.78 -5.05
C GLU A 211 -4.91 -7.43 -5.58
N GLY A 212 -3.86 -7.77 -4.81
CA GLY A 212 -2.47 -7.59 -5.27
C GLY A 212 -2.19 -8.37 -6.55
N LEU A 213 -2.73 -9.60 -6.68
CA LEU A 213 -2.63 -10.35 -7.94
C LEU A 213 -3.35 -9.63 -9.08
N ALA A 214 -4.54 -9.07 -8.85
CA ALA A 214 -5.33 -8.39 -9.87
C ALA A 214 -4.60 -7.21 -10.47
N ILE A 215 -3.98 -6.34 -9.67
CA ILE A 215 -3.19 -5.22 -10.18
C ILE A 215 -1.92 -5.69 -10.91
N ASN A 216 -1.23 -6.73 -10.38
CA ASN A 216 -0.11 -7.32 -11.10
C ASN A 216 -0.54 -7.90 -12.46
N MET A 217 -1.77 -8.44 -12.58
CA MET A 217 -2.33 -8.86 -13.88
C MET A 217 -2.60 -7.67 -14.80
N SER A 218 -3.18 -6.58 -14.28
CA SER A 218 -3.42 -5.38 -15.07
C SER A 218 -2.12 -4.84 -15.67
N VAL A 219 -1.05 -4.80 -14.87
CA VAL A 219 0.26 -4.27 -15.31
C VAL A 219 0.99 -5.23 -16.24
N TYR A 220 1.11 -6.52 -15.89
CA TYR A 220 2.01 -7.45 -16.59
C TYR A 220 1.32 -8.39 -17.60
N ILE A 221 -0.01 -8.43 -17.62
CA ILE A 221 -0.78 -9.26 -18.57
C ILE A 221 -1.60 -8.39 -19.50
N ASP A 222 -2.26 -7.36 -18.98
CA ASP A 222 -3.12 -6.47 -19.76
C ASP A 222 -2.38 -5.21 -20.23
N ASP A 223 -1.06 -5.12 -19.96
CA ASP A 223 -0.16 -4.05 -20.39
C ASP A 223 -0.65 -2.63 -19.99
N LEU A 224 -1.23 -2.50 -18.78
CA LEU A 224 -1.65 -1.22 -18.26
C LEU A 224 -0.46 -0.25 -18.18
N GLU A 225 -0.57 0.91 -18.82
CA GLU A 225 0.47 1.94 -18.74
C GLU A 225 0.74 2.31 -17.28
N THR A 226 2.00 2.16 -16.88
CA THR A 226 2.42 2.29 -15.48
C THR A 226 3.68 3.13 -15.38
N GLU A 227 3.64 4.10 -14.48
CA GLU A 227 4.82 4.87 -14.07
C GLU A 227 5.35 4.29 -12.76
N PHE A 228 6.52 3.66 -12.80
CA PHE A 228 7.14 3.09 -11.62
C PHE A 228 7.95 4.14 -10.88
N LEU A 229 7.54 4.42 -9.66
CA LEU A 229 8.21 5.36 -8.78
C LEU A 229 9.38 4.72 -8.01
N PRO A 230 10.34 5.54 -7.54
CA PRO A 230 11.43 5.09 -6.68
C PRO A 230 10.92 4.41 -5.41
N LEU A 231 11.71 3.47 -4.89
CA LEU A 231 11.33 2.63 -3.75
C LEU A 231 11.02 3.41 -2.47
N ASN A 232 11.71 4.53 -2.24
CA ASN A 232 11.48 5.40 -1.10
C ASN A 232 10.09 6.05 -1.08
N CYS A 233 9.38 6.08 -2.22
CA CYS A 233 7.98 6.55 -2.27
C CYS A 233 6.98 5.59 -1.59
N ASN A 234 7.37 4.33 -1.34
CA ASN A 234 6.59 3.37 -0.55
C ASN A 234 7.54 2.39 0.14
N TRP A 235 8.16 2.82 1.24
CA TRP A 235 9.17 2.05 1.94
C TRP A 235 8.56 1.00 2.86
N ILE A 236 8.63 -0.26 2.45
CA ILE A 236 8.08 -1.39 3.20
C ILE A 236 9.07 -1.83 4.28
N THR A 237 8.82 -1.45 5.51
CA THR A 237 9.71 -1.66 6.66
C THR A 237 9.98 -3.12 7.00
N SER A 238 9.00 -4.00 6.75
CA SER A 238 9.17 -5.46 6.96
C SER A 238 10.13 -6.13 5.96
N ASN A 239 10.41 -5.48 4.83
CA ASN A 239 11.39 -5.95 3.85
C ASN A 239 12.80 -5.51 4.22
N LEU A 240 12.96 -4.27 4.66
CA LEU A 240 14.23 -3.69 5.06
C LEU A 240 14.00 -2.50 6.00
N LEU A 241 14.66 -2.51 7.16
CA LEU A 241 14.61 -1.37 8.08
C LEU A 241 15.33 -0.16 7.49
N PRO A 242 14.78 1.05 7.68
CA PRO A 242 15.46 2.28 7.28
C PRO A 242 16.67 2.54 8.18
N LYS A 243 17.52 3.49 7.79
CA LYS A 243 18.42 4.19 8.70
C LYS A 243 17.82 5.51 9.16
N PHE A 244 18.39 6.09 10.18
CA PHE A 244 18.04 7.42 10.66
C PHE A 244 19.21 8.39 10.44
N ASP A 245 18.92 9.53 9.84
CA ASP A 245 19.87 10.63 9.71
C ASP A 245 19.67 11.58 10.89
N GLU A 246 20.61 11.59 11.85
CA GLU A 246 20.54 12.42 13.06
C GLU A 246 20.66 13.91 12.73
N VAL A 247 21.35 14.28 11.61
CA VAL A 247 21.54 15.68 11.22
C VAL A 247 20.26 16.24 10.61
N LYS A 248 19.63 15.48 9.72
CA LYS A 248 18.37 15.89 9.09
C LYS A 248 17.13 15.55 9.92
N ASN A 249 17.30 14.76 10.98
CA ASN A 249 16.22 14.25 11.83
C ASN A 249 15.13 13.52 11.02
N THR A 250 15.53 12.66 10.09
CA THR A 250 14.61 11.94 9.19
C THR A 250 15.05 10.51 8.92
N PHE A 251 14.11 9.68 8.44
CA PHE A 251 14.41 8.33 7.99
C PHE A 251 14.90 8.33 6.55
N VAL A 252 15.92 7.51 6.28
CA VAL A 252 16.56 7.43 4.96
C VAL A 252 16.79 5.97 4.56
N GLU A 253 16.98 5.76 3.27
CA GLU A 253 17.41 4.46 2.75
C GLU A 253 18.72 4.01 3.39
N PRO A 254 18.88 2.69 3.72
CA PRO A 254 20.06 2.20 4.45
C PRO A 254 21.32 2.10 3.61
N TYR A 255 21.26 2.38 2.31
CA TYR A 255 22.34 2.35 1.34
C TYR A 255 22.53 3.73 0.68
N LEU A 256 23.69 3.96 0.06
CA LEU A 256 23.98 5.20 -0.64
C LEU A 256 23.05 5.40 -1.84
N PRO A 257 22.63 6.64 -2.11
CA PRO A 257 23.09 7.89 -1.45
C PRO A 257 22.28 8.30 -0.21
N ASN A 258 21.56 7.38 0.45
CA ASN A 258 20.71 7.61 1.62
C ASN A 258 19.57 8.61 1.31
N TYR A 259 18.81 8.35 0.25
CA TYR A 259 17.63 9.14 -0.06
C TYR A 259 16.66 9.13 1.11
N GLU A 260 16.00 10.26 1.33
CA GLU A 260 14.94 10.38 2.33
C GLU A 260 13.77 9.47 1.97
N ILE A 261 13.23 8.77 2.97
CA ILE A 261 12.03 7.96 2.79
C ILE A 261 10.85 8.90 2.67
N GLY A 262 10.09 8.78 1.59
CA GLY A 262 8.94 9.62 1.35
C GLY A 262 7.68 9.16 2.06
N ILE A 263 7.36 7.87 1.92
CA ILE A 263 6.23 7.25 2.62
C ILE A 263 6.74 6.01 3.35
N MET A 264 6.63 6.05 4.67
CA MET A 264 6.95 4.92 5.55
C MET A 264 5.74 3.98 5.63
N HIS A 265 5.92 2.69 5.33
CA HIS A 265 4.83 1.73 5.31
C HIS A 265 5.13 0.54 6.21
N LEU A 266 4.33 0.35 7.26
CA LEU A 266 4.49 -0.70 8.26
C LEU A 266 3.90 -2.06 7.82
N ALA A 267 3.76 -2.26 6.51
CA ALA A 267 3.16 -3.47 5.93
C ALA A 267 3.72 -4.76 6.55
N ALA A 268 2.85 -5.73 6.81
CA ALA A 268 3.14 -6.99 7.50
C ALA A 268 3.59 -6.87 8.96
N GLY A 269 3.59 -5.65 9.51
CA GLY A 269 3.95 -5.36 10.89
C GLY A 269 5.44 -5.45 11.20
N ILE A 270 5.80 -4.88 12.34
CA ILE A 270 7.12 -4.99 12.96
C ILE A 270 6.90 -5.48 14.38
N TRP A 271 7.58 -6.53 14.75
CA TRP A 271 7.30 -7.28 15.96
C TRP A 271 8.41 -7.16 16.99
N ASP A 272 8.04 -6.89 18.22
CA ASP A 272 8.85 -7.08 19.41
C ASP A 272 8.18 -8.17 20.27
N GLY A 273 8.77 -9.36 20.28
CA GLY A 273 8.12 -10.54 20.84
C GLY A 273 6.77 -10.81 20.14
N ASN A 274 5.68 -10.73 20.91
CA ASN A 274 4.30 -10.92 20.42
C ASN A 274 3.57 -9.60 20.11
N LYS A 275 4.25 -8.44 20.25
CA LYS A 275 3.64 -7.13 20.03
C LYS A 275 3.94 -6.60 18.65
N ASP A 276 2.90 -6.40 17.87
CA ASP A 276 2.99 -5.71 16.58
C ASP A 276 2.98 -4.19 16.80
N MET A 277 3.99 -3.49 16.31
CA MET A 277 4.13 -2.03 16.42
C MET A 277 2.89 -1.29 15.88
N ARG A 278 2.18 -1.86 14.91
CA ARG A 278 0.96 -1.25 14.37
C ARG A 278 -0.16 -1.14 15.41
N LEU A 279 -0.22 -2.07 16.36
CA LEU A 279 -1.24 -2.12 17.41
C LEU A 279 -0.70 -1.66 18.78
N HIS A 280 0.62 -1.58 18.91
CA HIS A 280 1.33 -1.29 20.15
C HIS A 280 2.31 -0.14 19.95
N LYS A 281 1.85 1.09 20.16
CA LYS A 281 2.64 2.31 19.92
C LYS A 281 3.89 2.46 20.79
N GLU A 282 3.92 1.77 21.91
CA GLU A 282 5.09 1.72 22.81
C GLU A 282 6.25 0.88 22.25
N VAL A 283 6.02 0.06 21.21
CA VAL A 283 7.06 -0.77 20.62
C VAL A 283 8.12 0.09 19.94
N LYS A 284 9.36 -0.16 20.30
CA LYS A 284 10.55 0.44 19.71
C LYS A 284 11.48 -0.64 19.21
N ILE A 285 12.25 -0.33 18.19
CA ILE A 285 13.27 -1.24 17.63
C ILE A 285 14.59 -0.51 17.49
N ASP A 286 15.66 -1.28 17.43
CA ASP A 286 17.00 -0.77 17.20
C ASP A 286 17.18 -0.40 15.72
N ILE A 287 17.42 0.88 15.45
CA ILE A 287 17.66 1.44 14.13
C ILE A 287 19.06 1.98 14.06
N LYS A 288 19.81 1.60 13.02
CA LYS A 288 21.13 2.17 12.75
C LYS A 288 21.00 3.59 12.21
N THR A 289 21.87 4.48 12.68
CA THR A 289 22.00 5.82 12.07
C THR A 289 22.98 5.79 10.91
N ILE A 290 23.01 6.86 10.10
CA ILE A 290 24.06 7.06 9.10
C ILE A 290 25.44 7.11 9.78
N GLN A 291 25.51 7.66 10.98
CA GLN A 291 26.72 7.80 11.82
C GLN A 291 27.09 6.49 12.54
N GLN A 292 26.48 5.36 12.15
CA GLN A 292 26.72 4.01 12.69
C GLN A 292 26.36 3.81 14.18
N LYS A 293 25.59 4.72 14.77
CA LYS A 293 25.01 4.52 16.11
C LYS A 293 23.75 3.66 16.03
N ILE A 294 23.31 3.16 17.17
CA ILE A 294 22.03 2.47 17.33
C ILE A 294 21.12 3.34 18.18
N LEU A 295 19.91 3.60 17.65
CA LEU A 295 18.85 4.32 18.35
C LEU A 295 17.64 3.42 18.50
N SER A 296 17.05 3.39 19.69
CA SER A 296 15.77 2.70 19.92
C SER A 296 14.63 3.66 19.56
N LYS A 297 13.94 3.39 18.44
CA LYS A 297 12.88 4.25 17.91
C LYS A 297 11.65 3.45 17.49
N SER A 298 10.49 4.09 17.56
CA SER A 298 9.30 3.64 16.84
C SER A 298 9.39 4.05 15.37
N LEU A 299 8.79 3.27 14.48
CA LEU A 299 8.60 3.65 13.07
C LEU A 299 7.21 4.24 12.81
N ARG A 300 6.40 4.44 13.85
CA ARG A 300 5.12 5.15 13.75
C ARG A 300 5.34 6.66 13.75
N PHE A 301 4.41 7.39 13.15
CA PHE A 301 4.46 8.84 13.12
C PHE A 301 4.26 9.44 14.52
N GLY A 302 5.13 10.38 14.90
CA GLY A 302 5.01 11.11 16.19
C GLY A 302 5.48 10.36 17.44
N HIS A 303 6.13 9.17 17.30
CA HIS A 303 6.54 8.33 18.43
C HIS A 303 8.04 8.03 18.50
#